data_08b79244b6e4ced9a8b590bed2066615
#
_entry.id   08b79244b6e4ced9a8b590bed2066615
#
_cell.length_a   1.000
_cell.length_b   1.000
_cell.length_c   1.000
_cell.angle_alpha   90.00
_cell.angle_beta   90.00
_cell.angle_gamma   90.00
#
_symmetry.space_group_name_H-M   'P 1'
#
loop_
_entity.id
_entity.type
_entity.pdbx_description
1 polymer ?
#
loop_
_entity_poly.entity_id
_entity_poly.type
_entity_poly.pdbx_seq_one_letter_code
_entity_poly.pdbx_strand_id
1 'polypeptide(L)' 'MNNGWIPVAERLPGHREFIESYDPSNYGAEFLVTIAGADRATTLYYSLTGRWYDKQGNPYKVIAWQKIPETYKG' A
#
# COMPACT_ATOMS: atom_id res chain seq x y z
N MET A 1 7.47 18.63 1.10
CA MET A 1 6.35 17.88 1.64
C MET A 1 6.15 16.61 0.85
N ASN A 2 5.71 15.55 1.51
CA ASN A 2 5.61 14.26 0.86
C ASN A 2 4.17 13.88 0.46
N ASN A 3 3.22 14.81 0.54
CA ASN A 3 1.81 14.61 0.15
C ASN A 3 1.17 13.40 0.86
N GLY A 4 1.54 13.18 2.13
CA GLY A 4 0.99 12.08 2.90
C GLY A 4 1.72 10.76 2.73
N TRP A 5 2.73 10.70 1.89
CA TRP A 5 3.50 9.47 1.70
C TRP A 5 4.31 9.12 2.95
N ILE A 6 4.28 7.83 3.30
CA ILE A 6 5.05 7.30 4.42
C ILE A 6 6.15 6.43 3.85
N PRO A 7 7.43 6.83 3.98
CA PRO A 7 8.52 5.98 3.48
C PRO A 7 8.56 4.64 4.22
N VAL A 8 8.76 3.58 3.47
CA VAL A 8 8.89 2.24 4.04
C VAL A 8 10.05 2.19 5.03
N ALA A 9 11.11 2.97 4.75
CA ALA A 9 12.25 3.08 5.66
C ALA A 9 11.88 3.70 7.01
N GLU A 10 10.79 4.48 7.05
CA GLU A 10 10.32 5.09 8.28
C GLU A 10 9.44 4.10 9.07
N ARG A 11 8.46 3.51 8.41
CA ARG A 11 7.62 2.46 9.00
C ARG A 11 6.77 1.77 7.95
N LEU A 12 6.34 0.55 8.27
CA LEU A 12 5.37 -0.21 7.49
C LEU A 12 3.97 0.02 8.05
N PRO A 13 2.91 -0.36 7.30
CA PRO A 13 1.54 -0.23 7.81
C PRO A 13 1.39 -0.93 9.16
N GLY A 14 0.74 -0.24 10.10
CA GLY A 14 0.45 -0.81 11.40
C GLY A 14 -0.77 -1.71 11.37
N HIS A 15 -1.03 -2.36 12.51
CA HIS A 15 -2.13 -3.30 12.62
C HIS A 15 -3.48 -2.66 12.30
N ARG A 16 -3.74 -1.46 12.83
CA ARG A 16 -5.00 -0.75 12.58
C ARG A 16 -5.14 -0.41 11.10
N GLU A 17 -4.08 0.10 10.48
CA GLU A 17 -4.11 0.45 9.06
C GLU A 17 -4.36 -0.77 8.20
N PHE A 18 -3.79 -1.91 8.58
CA PHE A 18 -4.01 -3.16 7.89
C PHE A 18 -5.49 -3.57 7.95
N ILE A 19 -6.09 -3.53 9.14
CA ILE A 19 -7.49 -3.92 9.32
C ILE A 19 -8.42 -2.98 8.54
N GLU A 20 -8.17 -1.68 8.61
CA GLU A 20 -9.02 -0.69 7.96
C GLU A 20 -8.97 -0.78 6.43
N SER A 21 -7.89 -1.31 5.90
CA SER A 21 -7.69 -1.41 4.46
C SER A 21 -7.77 -2.84 3.93
N TYR A 22 -8.17 -3.78 4.78
CA TYR A 22 -8.18 -5.19 4.41
C TYR A 22 -9.19 -5.49 3.30
N ASP A 23 -8.73 -6.28 2.32
CA ASP A 23 -9.56 -6.75 1.21
C ASP A 23 -9.63 -8.27 1.29
N PRO A 24 -10.74 -8.85 1.75
CA PRO A 24 -10.83 -10.30 1.89
C PRO A 24 -10.72 -11.06 0.57
N SER A 25 -11.04 -10.42 -0.55
CA SER A 25 -10.91 -11.06 -1.85
C SER A 25 -9.47 -11.34 -2.24
N ASN A 26 -8.52 -10.60 -1.66
CA ASN A 26 -7.10 -10.72 -1.98
C ASN A 26 -6.23 -11.05 -0.77
N TYR A 27 -6.86 -11.30 0.37
CA TYR A 27 -6.19 -11.72 1.61
C TYR A 27 -5.09 -10.75 2.05
N GLY A 28 -5.27 -9.48 1.79
CA GLY A 28 -4.31 -8.47 2.19
C GLY A 28 -4.94 -7.09 2.24
N ALA A 29 -4.23 -6.12 2.79
CA ALA A 29 -4.69 -4.75 2.83
C ALA A 29 -4.21 -4.02 1.59
N GLU A 30 -5.09 -3.25 0.97
CA GLU A 30 -4.73 -2.50 -0.24
C GLU A 30 -4.32 -1.08 0.12
N PHE A 31 -3.16 -0.68 -0.38
CA PHE A 31 -2.63 0.66 -0.15
C PHE A 31 -2.17 1.29 -1.45
N LEU A 32 -2.17 2.62 -1.47
CA LEU A 32 -1.54 3.37 -2.54
C LEU A 32 -0.04 3.35 -2.29
N VAL A 33 0.75 3.04 -3.31
CA VAL A 33 2.19 2.84 -3.14
C VAL A 33 2.99 3.50 -4.23
N THR A 34 4.26 3.80 -3.90
CA THR A 34 5.29 4.16 -4.87
C THR A 34 6.26 2.99 -4.96
N ILE A 35 6.38 2.42 -6.14
CA ILE A 35 7.31 1.30 -6.39
C ILE A 35 8.66 1.87 -6.80
N ALA A 36 9.75 1.25 -6.33
CA ALA A 36 11.10 1.68 -6.68
C ALA A 36 11.26 1.74 -8.20
N GLY A 37 11.72 2.88 -8.69
CA GLY A 37 11.94 3.08 -10.12
C GLY A 37 10.71 3.45 -10.93
N ALA A 38 9.52 3.41 -10.34
CA ALA A 38 8.30 3.77 -11.05
C ALA A 38 8.10 5.29 -11.00
N ASP A 39 7.52 5.84 -12.06
CA ASP A 39 7.21 7.27 -12.11
C ASP A 39 5.73 7.57 -11.84
N ARG A 40 4.94 6.55 -11.50
CA ARG A 40 3.52 6.72 -11.19
C ARG A 40 3.15 5.88 -9.99
N ALA A 41 2.26 6.42 -9.16
CA ALA A 41 1.72 5.67 -8.03
C ALA A 41 0.74 4.62 -8.51
N THR A 42 0.63 3.52 -7.78
CA THR A 42 -0.35 2.48 -8.07
C THR A 42 -0.83 1.89 -6.74
N THR A 43 -1.67 0.87 -6.78
CA THR A 43 -2.09 0.17 -5.57
C THR A 43 -1.54 -1.23 -5.57
N LEU A 44 -1.17 -1.70 -4.37
CA LEU A 44 -0.72 -3.08 -4.15
C LEU A 44 -1.32 -3.58 -2.85
N TYR A 45 -1.22 -4.87 -2.63
CA TYR A 45 -1.65 -5.51 -1.40
C TYR A 45 -0.47 -5.71 -0.47
N TYR A 46 -0.75 -5.62 0.82
CA TYR A 46 0.26 -5.77 1.87
C TYR A 46 -0.17 -6.87 2.83
N SER A 47 0.76 -7.78 3.15
CA SER A 47 0.51 -8.80 4.17
C SER A 47 1.30 -8.44 5.43
N LEU A 48 0.81 -8.91 6.58
CA LEU A 48 1.47 -8.65 7.87
C LEU A 48 2.86 -9.29 7.97
N THR A 49 3.24 -10.10 6.99
CA THR A 49 4.60 -10.63 6.91
C THR A 49 5.57 -9.64 6.25
N GLY A 50 5.08 -8.46 5.86
CA GLY A 50 5.93 -7.42 5.27
C GLY A 50 6.06 -7.52 3.76
N ARG A 51 5.16 -8.24 3.11
CA ARG A 51 5.22 -8.42 1.65
C ARG A 51 4.26 -7.50 0.94
N TRP A 52 4.72 -6.95 -0.19
CA TRP A 52 3.89 -6.17 -1.11
C TRP A 52 3.73 -6.98 -2.40
N TYR A 53 2.49 -7.12 -2.88
CA TYR A 53 2.22 -7.98 -4.03
C TYR A 53 0.99 -7.50 -4.80
N ASP A 54 0.91 -7.92 -6.08
CA ASP A 54 -0.25 -7.61 -6.90
C ASP A 54 -1.27 -8.77 -6.83
N LYS A 55 -2.35 -8.66 -7.61
CA LYS A 55 -3.42 -9.67 -7.59
C LYS A 55 -2.94 -11.05 -8.04
N GLN A 56 -1.87 -11.10 -8.82
CA GLN A 56 -1.29 -12.35 -9.27
C GLN A 56 -0.24 -12.90 -8.28
N GLY A 57 0.02 -12.17 -7.20
CA GLY A 57 0.99 -12.59 -6.20
C GLY A 57 2.42 -12.21 -6.54
N ASN A 58 2.65 -11.40 -7.55
CA ASN A 58 4.00 -10.95 -7.91
C ASN A 58 4.50 -9.95 -6.87
N PRO A 59 5.73 -10.12 -6.35
CA PRO A 59 6.26 -9.21 -5.34
C PRO A 59 6.80 -7.92 -5.96
N TYR A 60 6.79 -6.84 -5.19
CA TYR A 60 7.30 -5.54 -5.62
C TYR A 60 8.11 -4.90 -4.50
N LYS A 61 9.06 -4.06 -4.90
CA LYS A 61 9.82 -3.26 -3.94
C LYS A 61 9.15 -1.90 -3.80
N VAL A 62 8.43 -1.71 -2.71
CA VAL A 62 7.73 -0.46 -2.41
C VAL A 62 8.65 0.43 -1.59
N ILE A 63 8.71 1.71 -1.92
CA ILE A 63 9.53 2.67 -1.18
C ILE A 63 8.70 3.60 -0.31
N ALA A 64 7.41 3.77 -0.62
CA ALA A 64 6.50 4.59 0.20
C ALA A 64 5.08 4.12 -0.01
N TRP A 65 4.23 4.37 0.98
CA TRP A 65 2.84 3.95 0.95
C TRP A 65 1.96 4.96 1.65
N GLN A 66 0.66 4.88 1.41
CA GLN A 66 -0.35 5.61 2.18
C GLN A 66 -1.71 4.95 1.96
N LYS A 67 -2.66 5.29 2.82
CA LYS A 67 -4.02 4.77 2.66
C LYS A 67 -4.63 5.31 1.37
N ILE A 68 -5.46 4.49 0.72
CA ILE A 68 -6.14 4.91 -0.49
C ILE A 68 -7.14 5.99 -0.12
N PRO A 69 -7.09 7.17 -0.76
CA PRO A 69 -8.04 8.23 -0.45
C PRO A 69 -9.45 7.85 -0.85
N GLU A 70 -10.42 8.47 -0.19
CA GLU A 70 -11.82 8.26 -0.54
C GLU A 70 -12.10 8.77 -1.95
N THR A 71 -13.08 8.14 -2.59
CA THR A 71 -13.50 8.61 -3.91
C THR A 71 -14.16 9.96 -3.80
N TYR A 72 -14.07 10.71 -4.89
CA TYR A 72 -14.75 12.00 -4.99
C TYR A 72 -16.26 11.78 -4.95
N LYS A 73 -16.95 12.54 -4.13
CA LYS A 73 -18.41 12.40 -3.96
C LYS A 73 -19.18 13.67 -4.36
N GLY A 74 -18.47 14.63 -4.89
CA GLY A 74 -18.98 15.94 -5.26
C GLY A 74 -20.21 15.98 -6.06
#